data_eb6ed2dab06ffa087ec13e4984863c0b
#
_entry.id   eb6ed2dab06ffa087ec13e4984863c0b
#
_cell.length_a   1.000
_cell.length_b   1.000
_cell.length_c   1.000
_cell.angle_alpha   90.00
_cell.angle_beta   90.00
_cell.angle_gamma   90.00
#
_symmetry.space_group_name_H-M   'P 1'
#
loop_
_entity.id
_entity.type
_entity.pdbx_description
1 polymer ?
#
loop_
_entity_poly.entity_id
_entity_poly.type
_entity_poly.pdbx_seq_one_letter_code
_entity_poly.pdbx_strand_id
1 'polypeptide(L)'
;WILTELEPLKNEIVNYAKIRASYAEVGQAGKYYQNYYTTPSFGGGFYSGTPLMYPIDSQNAFTEYGIVYDPNLKPQNTRSYELGADISFFNNLVSINYTYSRQNVKDQIFEVPLASSTGSSSFMTNGGKIHTNAHELTVNINPIRLKNVDWNIGINWSKIDNYVDELAPGVESIFLGGFTTPQV
;
A
#
# COMPACT_ATOMS: atom_id res chain seq x y z
N TRP A 1 23.84 -1.05 12.73
CA TRP A 1 24.90 -1.00 13.75
C TRP A 1 24.85 -2.26 14.61
N ILE A 2 25.98 -2.94 14.74
CA ILE A 2 26.11 -4.12 15.62
C ILE A 2 26.61 -3.61 16.96
N LEU A 3 25.75 -3.62 17.98
CA LEU A 3 26.05 -3.08 19.30
C LEU A 3 27.04 -3.96 20.08
N THR A 4 27.02 -5.27 19.84
CA THR A 4 27.93 -6.23 20.49
C THR A 4 29.38 -6.16 20.00
N GLU A 5 29.68 -5.36 18.97
CA GLU A 5 31.07 -4.99 18.63
C GLU A 5 31.66 -3.95 19.60
N LEU A 6 30.80 -3.28 20.37
CA LEU A 6 31.24 -2.39 21.44
C LEU A 6 31.48 -3.22 22.71
N GLU A 7 32.75 -3.32 23.16
CA GLU A 7 33.18 -4.17 24.27
C GLU A 7 32.29 -4.13 25.54
N PRO A 8 31.77 -2.97 26.01
CA PRO A 8 30.95 -2.96 27.22
C PRO A 8 29.57 -3.61 27.05
N LEU A 9 29.11 -3.88 25.81
CA LEU A 9 27.78 -4.43 25.54
C LEU A 9 27.79 -5.93 25.23
N LYS A 10 28.95 -6.51 25.02
CA LYS A 10 29.11 -7.94 24.81
C LYS A 10 29.22 -8.64 26.17
N ASN A 11 28.29 -9.52 26.48
CA ASN A 11 28.32 -10.31 27.71
C ASN A 11 27.85 -11.76 27.47
N GLU A 12 27.91 -12.60 28.49
CA GLU A 12 27.54 -14.00 28.39
C GLU A 12 26.03 -14.20 28.10
N ILE A 13 25.20 -13.24 28.41
CA ILE A 13 23.73 -13.30 28.22
C ILE A 13 23.39 -12.82 26.80
N VAL A 14 23.88 -11.65 26.38
CA VAL A 14 23.62 -11.06 25.05
C VAL A 14 24.79 -11.34 24.14
N ASN A 15 24.61 -12.27 23.23
CA ASN A 15 25.68 -12.66 22.30
C ASN A 15 25.71 -11.82 21.04
N TYR A 16 24.56 -11.30 20.64
CA TYR A 16 24.41 -10.50 19.46
C TYR A 16 23.32 -9.46 19.66
N ALA A 17 23.60 -8.22 19.33
CA ALA A 17 22.63 -7.15 19.26
C ALA A 17 22.95 -6.22 18.10
N LYS A 18 21.97 -6.00 17.24
CA LYS A 18 22.05 -5.13 16.07
C LYS A 18 20.84 -4.22 16.00
N ILE A 19 21.06 -2.96 15.70
CA ILE A 19 20.02 -1.99 15.37
C ILE A 19 20.09 -1.67 13.88
N ARG A 20 18.94 -1.61 13.25
CA ARG A 20 18.75 -1.23 11.85
C ARG A 20 17.87 0.02 11.77
N ALA A 21 18.19 0.92 10.87
CA ALA A 21 17.34 2.04 10.52
C ALA A 21 17.40 2.23 9.01
N SER A 22 16.27 2.43 8.38
CA SER A 22 16.18 2.75 6.96
C SER A 22 15.20 3.88 6.70
N TYR A 23 15.47 4.62 5.66
CA TYR A 23 14.58 5.62 5.08
C TYR A 23 14.55 5.44 3.58
N ALA A 24 13.37 5.47 3.00
CA ALA A 24 13.18 5.42 1.57
C ALA A 24 12.08 6.39 1.14
N GLU A 25 12.26 6.99 -0.02
CA GLU A 25 11.26 7.82 -0.69
C GLU A 25 11.10 7.33 -2.11
N VAL A 26 9.86 7.02 -2.52
CA VAL A 26 9.53 6.46 -3.82
C VAL A 26 8.38 7.23 -4.43
N GLY A 27 8.60 7.76 -5.63
CA GLY A 27 7.55 8.29 -6.48
C GLY A 27 6.95 7.19 -7.33
N GLN A 28 5.62 7.11 -7.39
CA GLN A 28 4.90 6.20 -8.27
C GLN A 28 3.96 7.00 -9.16
N ALA A 29 4.20 6.97 -10.46
CA ALA A 29 3.30 7.53 -11.46
C ALA A 29 2.04 6.65 -11.59
N GLY A 30 0.95 7.25 -12.09
CA GLY A 30 -0.22 6.50 -12.55
C GLY A 30 0.13 5.54 -13.69
N LYS A 31 -0.89 4.89 -14.18
CA LYS A 31 -0.70 4.00 -15.34
C LYS A 31 -0.17 4.79 -16.53
N TYR A 32 0.71 4.16 -17.30
CA TYR A 32 1.29 4.69 -18.51
C TYR A 32 0.21 5.24 -19.45
N TYR A 33 0.43 6.42 -20.06
CA TYR A 33 -0.41 7.16 -21.05
C TYR A 33 -1.84 7.54 -20.60
N GLN A 34 -2.30 7.18 -19.44
CA GLN A 34 -3.68 7.47 -19.03
C GLN A 34 -3.98 8.94 -18.73
N ASN A 35 -2.94 9.74 -18.45
CA ASN A 35 -3.09 11.16 -18.12
C ASN A 35 -3.37 12.06 -19.31
N TYR A 36 -3.12 11.57 -20.53
CA TYR A 36 -3.07 12.42 -21.73
C TYR A 36 -4.00 11.95 -22.84
N TYR A 37 -4.60 10.77 -22.68
CA TYR A 37 -5.27 10.15 -23.78
C TYR A 37 -6.51 9.36 -23.35
N THR A 38 -7.64 9.83 -23.84
CA THR A 38 -8.89 9.08 -23.79
C THR A 38 -9.19 8.53 -25.16
N THR A 39 -9.26 7.22 -25.31
CA THR A 39 -9.58 6.59 -26.59
C THR A 39 -11.09 6.59 -26.79
N PRO A 40 -11.62 7.29 -27.79
CA PRO A 40 -13.04 7.16 -28.12
C PRO A 40 -13.34 5.76 -28.60
N SER A 41 -14.49 5.23 -28.20
CA SER A 41 -15.01 3.95 -28.66
C SER A 41 -16.15 4.17 -29.63
N PHE A 42 -16.03 3.56 -30.80
CA PHE A 42 -17.07 3.60 -31.83
C PHE A 42 -17.99 2.39 -31.68
N GLY A 43 -19.08 2.55 -30.97
CA GLY A 43 -20.00 1.47 -30.61
C GLY A 43 -19.68 0.85 -29.23
N GLY A 44 -20.35 -0.23 -28.92
CA GLY A 44 -20.09 -1.02 -27.68
C GLY A 44 -20.98 -0.68 -26.49
N GLY A 45 -21.90 0.24 -26.59
CA GLY A 45 -22.98 0.42 -25.60
C GLY A 45 -24.12 -0.56 -25.81
N PHE A 46 -24.95 -0.72 -24.77
CA PHE A 46 -26.17 -1.51 -24.85
C PHE A 46 -27.37 -0.65 -24.44
N TYR A 47 -28.41 -0.73 -25.20
CA TYR A 47 -29.72 -0.21 -24.83
C TYR A 47 -30.66 -1.37 -24.68
N SER A 48 -31.16 -1.64 -23.50
CA SER A 48 -32.10 -2.74 -23.22
C SER A 48 -31.65 -4.12 -23.80
N GLY A 49 -30.34 -4.42 -23.66
CA GLY A 49 -29.76 -5.68 -24.17
C GLY A 49 -29.38 -5.68 -25.66
N THR A 50 -29.65 -4.61 -26.38
CA THR A 50 -29.27 -4.49 -27.80
C THR A 50 -27.97 -3.72 -27.94
N PRO A 51 -26.94 -4.24 -28.65
CA PRO A 51 -25.70 -3.52 -28.88
C PRO A 51 -25.94 -2.27 -29.72
N LEU A 52 -25.35 -1.15 -29.29
CA LEU A 52 -25.32 0.09 -30.08
C LEU A 52 -24.14 0.03 -31.05
N MET A 53 -24.45 0.13 -32.32
CA MET A 53 -23.45 0.19 -33.40
C MET A 53 -23.63 1.46 -34.19
N TYR A 54 -22.55 2.17 -34.44
CA TYR A 54 -22.56 3.37 -35.27
C TYR A 54 -22.10 3.07 -36.70
N PRO A 55 -22.62 3.78 -37.72
CA PRO A 55 -23.55 4.91 -37.66
C PRO A 55 -24.99 4.49 -37.33
N ILE A 56 -25.72 5.32 -36.60
CA ILE A 56 -27.16 5.18 -36.37
C ILE A 56 -27.82 6.33 -37.17
N ASP A 57 -28.80 5.97 -37.99
CA ASP A 57 -29.51 6.91 -38.87
C ASP A 57 -28.54 7.76 -39.73
N SER A 58 -27.52 7.11 -40.27
CA SER A 58 -26.44 7.74 -41.07
C SER A 58 -25.59 8.76 -40.29
N GLN A 59 -25.70 8.82 -38.94
CA GLN A 59 -24.92 9.69 -38.10
C GLN A 59 -23.85 8.91 -37.36
N ASN A 60 -22.61 9.32 -37.54
CA ASN A 60 -21.50 8.77 -36.76
C ASN A 60 -21.49 9.36 -35.35
N ALA A 61 -21.27 8.51 -34.37
CA ALA A 61 -21.07 8.92 -33.01
C ALA A 61 -19.98 8.03 -32.36
N PHE A 62 -19.50 8.44 -31.23
CA PHE A 62 -18.56 7.69 -30.42
C PHE A 62 -18.90 7.85 -28.94
N THR A 63 -18.47 6.89 -28.16
CA THR A 63 -18.57 6.97 -26.69
C THR A 63 -17.21 7.33 -26.15
N GLU A 64 -17.16 8.33 -25.30
CA GLU A 64 -15.93 8.69 -24.59
C GLU A 64 -15.57 7.63 -23.55
N TYR A 65 -14.30 7.57 -23.20
CA TYR A 65 -13.86 6.72 -22.12
C TYR A 65 -14.48 7.20 -20.80
N GLY A 66 -15.02 6.28 -20.01
CA GLY A 66 -15.78 6.60 -18.82
C GLY A 66 -14.98 7.21 -17.66
N ILE A 67 -13.65 7.26 -17.75
CA ILE A 67 -12.77 7.84 -16.74
C ILE A 67 -12.19 9.14 -17.28
N VAL A 68 -12.41 10.23 -16.56
CA VAL A 68 -11.77 11.53 -16.80
C VAL A 68 -10.52 11.63 -15.95
N TYR A 69 -9.45 12.14 -16.51
CA TYR A 69 -8.17 12.32 -15.81
C TYR A 69 -7.93 13.78 -15.50
N ASP A 70 -7.44 14.06 -14.30
CA ASP A 70 -6.97 15.37 -13.91
C ASP A 70 -5.78 15.77 -14.78
N PRO A 71 -5.84 16.88 -15.53
CA PRO A 71 -4.72 17.34 -16.35
C PRO A 71 -3.46 17.66 -15.51
N ASN A 72 -3.62 17.90 -14.21
CA ASN A 72 -2.52 18.18 -13.27
C ASN A 72 -2.11 16.95 -12.45
N LEU A 73 -2.47 15.75 -12.89
CA LEU A 73 -2.16 14.51 -12.17
C LEU A 73 -0.65 14.40 -11.94
N LYS A 74 -0.28 14.18 -10.68
CA LYS A 74 1.11 14.07 -10.21
C LYS A 74 1.41 12.65 -9.78
N PRO A 75 2.68 12.23 -9.79
CA PRO A 75 3.08 10.99 -9.14
C PRO A 75 2.76 11.04 -7.63
N GLN A 76 2.22 9.95 -7.10
CA GLN A 76 2.11 9.79 -5.66
C GLN A 76 3.49 9.59 -5.06
N ASN A 77 3.69 10.11 -3.85
CA ASN A 77 4.95 10.00 -3.12
C ASN A 77 4.77 9.18 -1.86
N THR A 78 5.59 8.16 -1.71
CA THR A 78 5.61 7.27 -0.54
C THR A 78 6.91 7.44 0.21
N ARG A 79 6.84 7.81 1.49
CA ARG A 79 7.97 7.88 2.42
C ARG A 79 7.85 6.77 3.44
N SER A 80 8.90 5.98 3.53
CA SER A 80 8.98 4.85 4.45
C SER A 80 10.12 5.04 5.43
N TYR A 81 9.83 4.78 6.70
CA TYR A 81 10.78 4.73 7.80
C TYR A 81 10.73 3.34 8.41
N GLU A 82 11.86 2.76 8.66
CA GLU A 82 11.96 1.46 9.30
C GLU A 82 13.01 1.48 10.41
N LEU A 83 12.65 0.96 11.57
CA LEU A 83 13.54 0.72 12.70
C LEU A 83 13.43 -0.74 13.08
N GLY A 84 14.57 -1.42 13.16
CA GLY A 84 14.62 -2.82 13.55
C GLY A 84 15.71 -3.10 14.59
N ALA A 85 15.45 -4.14 15.36
CA ALA A 85 16.41 -4.68 16.32
C ALA A 85 16.49 -6.20 16.18
N ASP A 86 17.70 -6.71 16.10
CA ASP A 86 18.00 -8.15 16.12
C ASP A 86 18.81 -8.44 17.37
N ILE A 87 18.32 -9.30 18.26
CA ILE A 87 18.98 -9.61 19.52
C ILE A 87 19.01 -11.13 19.69
N SER A 88 20.17 -11.66 20.06
CA SER A 88 20.34 -13.09 20.41
C SER A 88 20.89 -13.24 21.80
N PHE A 89 20.32 -14.18 22.53
CA PHE A 89 20.63 -14.47 23.93
C PHE A 89 21.11 -15.92 24.09
N PHE A 90 21.92 -16.16 25.13
CA PHE A 90 22.32 -17.49 25.61
C PHE A 90 22.88 -18.38 24.49
N ASN A 91 23.93 -17.91 23.78
CA ASN A 91 24.55 -18.62 22.66
C ASN A 91 23.52 -18.97 21.56
N ASN A 92 22.69 -17.99 21.20
CA ASN A 92 21.60 -18.13 20.20
C ASN A 92 20.54 -19.18 20.59
N LEU A 93 20.34 -19.43 21.87
CA LEU A 93 19.21 -20.22 22.33
C LEU A 93 17.88 -19.50 22.11
N VAL A 94 17.89 -18.19 22.28
CA VAL A 94 16.74 -17.31 21.96
C VAL A 94 17.22 -16.22 21.03
N SER A 95 16.54 -16.03 19.92
CA SER A 95 16.73 -14.86 19.03
C SER A 95 15.41 -14.15 18.79
N ILE A 96 15.47 -12.84 18.86
CA ILE A 96 14.36 -11.93 18.70
C ILE A 96 14.69 -10.96 17.56
N ASN A 97 13.82 -10.87 16.57
CA ASN A 97 13.84 -9.85 15.54
C ASN A 97 12.56 -9.03 15.68
N TYR A 98 12.71 -7.73 15.83
CA TYR A 98 11.60 -6.81 15.88
C TYR A 98 11.80 -5.70 14.85
N THR A 99 10.75 -5.40 14.09
CA THR A 99 10.76 -4.31 13.13
C THR A 99 9.50 -3.45 13.31
N TYR A 100 9.70 -2.17 13.41
CA TYR A 100 8.66 -1.16 13.29
C TYR A 100 8.85 -0.43 11.96
N SER A 101 7.79 -0.33 11.18
CA SER A 101 7.79 0.47 9.96
C SER A 101 6.62 1.46 9.94
N ARG A 102 6.89 2.63 9.40
CA ARG A 102 5.88 3.64 9.13
C ARG A 102 6.01 4.09 7.68
N GLN A 103 4.92 3.96 6.96
CA GLN A 103 4.80 4.41 5.58
C GLN A 103 3.78 5.55 5.50
N ASN A 104 4.16 6.65 4.86
CA ASN A 104 3.27 7.79 4.61
C ASN A 104 3.16 8.00 3.10
N VAL A 105 1.95 7.96 2.59
CA VAL A 105 1.63 8.21 1.18
C VAL A 105 0.99 9.59 1.08
N LYS A 106 1.50 10.42 0.18
CA LYS A 106 0.95 11.73 -0.18
C LYS A 106 0.58 11.75 -1.66
N ASP A 107 -0.36 12.60 -2.00
CA ASP A 107 -0.84 12.77 -3.37
C ASP A 107 -1.25 11.43 -4.01
N GLN A 108 -1.90 10.58 -3.20
CA GLN A 108 -2.33 9.27 -3.67
C GLN A 108 -3.23 9.42 -4.90
N ILE A 109 -2.98 8.62 -5.91
CA ILE A 109 -3.80 8.58 -7.12
C ILE A 109 -4.96 7.63 -6.87
N PHE A 110 -6.17 8.13 -7.01
CA PHE A 110 -7.37 7.33 -6.86
C PHE A 110 -8.50 7.82 -7.75
N GLU A 111 -9.49 6.97 -7.89
CA GLU A 111 -10.64 7.16 -8.76
C GLU A 111 -11.84 7.61 -7.90
N VAL A 112 -12.33 8.80 -8.16
CA VAL A 112 -13.50 9.38 -7.50
C VAL A 112 -14.72 9.13 -8.38
N PRO A 113 -15.80 8.52 -7.88
CA PRO A 113 -17.00 8.33 -8.65
C PRO A 113 -17.65 9.69 -9.00
N LEU A 114 -18.10 9.83 -10.24
CA LEU A 114 -18.82 10.98 -10.73
C LEU A 114 -20.31 10.69 -10.84
N ALA A 115 -21.12 11.76 -10.75
CA ALA A 115 -22.54 11.65 -11.03
C ALA A 115 -22.75 11.27 -12.51
N SER A 116 -23.63 10.32 -12.80
CA SER A 116 -23.92 9.84 -14.17
C SER A 116 -24.34 10.96 -15.14
N SER A 117 -24.87 12.07 -14.60
CA SER A 117 -25.22 13.26 -15.38
C SER A 117 -24.05 13.97 -16.05
N THR A 118 -22.80 13.68 -15.64
CA THR A 118 -21.58 14.23 -16.25
C THR A 118 -21.20 13.53 -17.56
N GLY A 119 -21.79 12.37 -17.85
CA GLY A 119 -21.43 11.51 -18.98
C GLY A 119 -20.23 10.61 -18.72
N SER A 120 -19.57 10.74 -17.57
CA SER A 120 -18.42 9.92 -17.16
C SER A 120 -18.74 9.19 -15.86
N SER A 121 -18.10 8.06 -15.64
CA SER A 121 -18.30 7.23 -14.44
C SER A 121 -17.43 7.66 -13.27
N SER A 122 -16.23 8.19 -13.56
CA SER A 122 -15.24 8.50 -12.54
C SER A 122 -14.21 9.53 -12.98
N PHE A 123 -13.55 10.12 -11.99
CA PHE A 123 -12.50 11.10 -12.15
C PHE A 123 -11.23 10.63 -11.43
N MET A 124 -10.14 10.51 -12.17
CA MET A 124 -8.84 10.14 -11.64
C MET A 124 -8.07 11.39 -11.23
N THR A 125 -7.76 11.51 -9.95
CA THR A 125 -7.06 12.69 -9.42
C THR A 125 -6.10 12.30 -8.30
N ASN A 126 -5.25 13.24 -7.92
CA ASN A 126 -4.46 13.14 -6.72
C ASN A 126 -5.23 13.66 -5.52
N GLY A 127 -5.12 13.00 -4.44
CA GLY A 127 -5.61 13.53 -3.18
C GLY A 127 -5.45 12.51 -2.07
N GLY A 128 -5.68 13.01 -0.88
CA GLY A 128 -5.57 12.21 0.30
C GLY A 128 -4.15 11.98 0.79
N LYS A 129 -4.11 11.62 2.05
CA LYS A 129 -2.93 11.17 2.75
C LYS A 129 -3.29 9.92 3.52
N ILE A 130 -2.45 8.93 3.41
CA ILE A 130 -2.62 7.66 4.12
C ILE A 130 -1.32 7.40 4.86
N HIS A 131 -1.43 6.88 6.08
CA HIS A 131 -0.28 6.30 6.72
C HIS A 131 -0.56 4.87 7.20
N THR A 132 0.49 4.07 7.16
CA THR A 132 0.49 2.69 7.64
C THR A 132 1.54 2.56 8.71
N ASN A 133 1.17 2.02 9.86
CA ASN A 133 2.11 1.58 10.88
C ASN A 133 2.11 0.06 10.91
N ALA A 134 3.29 -0.54 10.87
CA ALA A 134 3.43 -1.98 10.97
C ALA A 134 4.44 -2.36 12.04
N HIS A 135 4.11 -3.41 12.78
CA HIS A 135 4.95 -4.04 13.78
C HIS A 135 5.12 -5.50 13.40
N GLU A 136 6.35 -5.95 13.37
CA GLU A 136 6.69 -7.35 13.09
C GLU A 136 7.61 -7.86 14.18
N LEU A 137 7.30 -9.01 14.74
CA LEU A 137 8.08 -9.69 15.76
C LEU A 137 8.27 -11.15 15.36
N THR A 138 9.52 -11.55 15.28
CA THR A 138 9.89 -12.95 15.13
C THR A 138 10.73 -13.38 16.33
N VAL A 139 10.29 -14.44 17.00
CA VAL A 139 11.03 -15.06 18.11
C VAL A 139 11.36 -16.49 17.72
N ASN A 140 12.63 -16.84 17.76
CA ASN A 140 13.08 -18.22 17.59
C ASN A 140 13.72 -18.69 18.88
N ILE A 141 13.31 -19.86 19.34
CA ILE A 141 13.83 -20.51 20.54
C ILE A 141 14.31 -21.92 20.14
N ASN A 142 15.54 -22.23 20.48
CA ASN A 142 16.11 -23.55 20.23
C ASN A 142 16.50 -24.19 21.56
N PRO A 143 15.52 -24.73 22.30
CA PRO A 143 15.74 -25.21 23.67
C PRO A 143 16.53 -26.51 23.77
N ILE A 144 16.56 -27.30 22.68
CA ILE A 144 17.26 -28.59 22.67
C ILE A 144 18.17 -28.66 21.47
N ARG A 145 19.48 -28.73 21.71
CA ARG A 145 20.53 -28.93 20.68
C ARG A 145 21.40 -30.11 21.08
N LEU A 146 20.92 -31.32 20.84
CA LEU A 146 21.66 -32.55 21.07
C LEU A 146 22.09 -33.19 19.75
N LYS A 147 23.08 -34.07 19.77
CA LYS A 147 23.60 -34.74 18.58
C LYS A 147 22.51 -35.42 17.74
N ASN A 148 21.47 -35.96 18.39
CA ASN A 148 20.41 -36.74 17.75
C ASN A 148 19.03 -36.04 17.79
N VAL A 149 18.91 -34.91 18.49
CA VAL A 149 17.65 -34.17 18.64
C VAL A 149 17.94 -32.68 18.60
N ASP A 150 17.32 -31.99 17.69
CA ASP A 150 17.30 -30.54 17.60
C ASP A 150 15.82 -30.08 17.59
N TRP A 151 15.45 -29.20 18.52
CA TRP A 151 14.11 -28.69 18.60
C TRP A 151 14.12 -27.18 18.49
N ASN A 152 13.47 -26.66 17.44
CA ASN A 152 13.32 -25.23 17.18
C ASN A 152 11.84 -24.83 17.27
N ILE A 153 11.56 -23.73 17.97
CA ILE A 153 10.23 -23.12 18.08
C ILE A 153 10.32 -21.73 17.48
N GLY A 154 9.54 -21.46 16.41
CA GLY A 154 9.41 -20.16 15.78
C GLY A 154 8.04 -19.55 16.05
N ILE A 155 8.03 -18.30 16.50
CA ILE A 155 6.82 -17.50 16.73
C ILE A 155 6.94 -16.24 15.87
N ASN A 156 5.93 -16.01 15.02
CA ASN A 156 5.82 -14.81 14.23
C ASN A 156 4.54 -14.06 14.60
N TRP A 157 4.66 -12.79 14.85
CA TRP A 157 3.56 -11.91 15.12
C TRP A 157 3.69 -10.65 14.27
N SER A 158 2.58 -10.20 13.68
CA SER A 158 2.53 -8.94 12.94
C SER A 158 1.24 -8.19 13.23
N LYS A 159 1.34 -6.87 13.24
CA LYS A 159 0.21 -5.97 13.36
C LYS A 159 0.38 -4.83 12.35
N ILE A 160 -0.64 -4.60 11.51
CA ILE A 160 -0.64 -3.56 10.51
C ILE A 160 -1.88 -2.71 10.71
N ASP A 161 -1.69 -1.42 10.93
CA ASP A 161 -2.74 -0.43 11.09
C ASP A 161 -2.64 0.58 9.93
N ASN A 162 -3.73 0.71 9.16
CA ASN A 162 -3.84 1.67 8.06
C ASN A 162 -4.79 2.79 8.48
N TYR A 163 -4.39 4.04 8.22
CA TYR A 163 -5.18 5.22 8.53
C TYR A 163 -5.27 6.12 7.31
N VAL A 164 -6.46 6.64 7.06
CA VAL A 164 -6.70 7.70 6.10
C VAL A 164 -6.67 9.02 6.86
N ASP A 165 -5.62 9.82 6.64
CA ASP A 165 -5.45 11.10 7.33
C ASP A 165 -6.24 12.22 6.64
N GLU A 166 -6.36 12.13 5.31
CA GLU A 166 -7.00 13.15 4.50
C GLU A 166 -7.54 12.51 3.21
N LEU A 167 -8.76 12.84 2.83
CA LEU A 167 -9.34 12.48 1.53
C LEU A 167 -9.02 13.57 0.49
N ALA A 168 -9.34 13.30 -0.78
CA ALA A 168 -9.19 14.31 -1.82
C ALA A 168 -10.09 15.53 -1.53
N PRO A 169 -9.67 16.72 -1.98
CA PRO A 169 -10.49 17.93 -1.86
C PRO A 169 -11.89 17.72 -2.44
N GLY A 170 -12.91 18.04 -1.65
CA GLY A 170 -14.32 17.89 -2.05
C GLY A 170 -14.88 16.47 -1.93
N VAL A 171 -14.11 15.50 -1.43
CA VAL A 171 -14.59 14.15 -1.15
C VAL A 171 -14.78 13.99 0.35
N GLU A 172 -16.01 13.85 0.80
CA GLU A 172 -16.34 13.67 2.22
C GLU A 172 -16.28 12.18 2.63
N SER A 173 -16.59 11.27 1.71
CA SER A 173 -16.56 9.84 1.95
C SER A 173 -16.33 9.06 0.66
N ILE A 174 -15.74 7.89 0.77
CA ILE A 174 -15.55 6.95 -0.35
C ILE A 174 -16.28 5.65 0.00
N PHE A 175 -17.15 5.21 -0.91
CA PHE A 175 -17.84 3.93 -0.75
C PHE A 175 -16.88 2.79 -1.12
N LEU A 176 -16.52 1.98 -0.13
CA LEU A 176 -15.58 0.86 -0.32
C LEU A 176 -16.24 -0.46 -0.76
N GLY A 177 -17.56 -0.46 -0.95
CA GLY A 177 -18.33 -1.64 -1.31
C GLY A 177 -19.06 -2.27 -0.11
N GLY A 178 -20.02 -3.14 -0.40
CA GLY A 178 -20.88 -3.76 0.61
C GLY A 178 -22.30 -3.15 0.64
N PHE A 179 -23.22 -3.82 1.35
CA PHE A 179 -24.62 -3.40 1.46
C PHE A 179 -24.89 -2.41 2.59
N THR A 180 -23.86 -1.93 3.27
CA THR A 180 -23.98 -1.05 4.44
C THR A 180 -23.10 0.17 4.29
N THR A 181 -23.53 1.22 4.95
CA THR A 181 -22.97 2.57 5.10
C THR A 181 -21.54 2.83 4.64
N PRO A 182 -21.28 4.02 4.06
CA PRO A 182 -19.91 4.47 3.71
C PRO A 182 -19.01 4.36 4.94
N GLN A 183 -17.87 3.71 4.76
CA GLN A 183 -16.83 3.74 5.79
C GLN A 183 -15.94 4.96 5.51
N VAL A 184 -15.85 5.83 6.50
CA VAL A 184 -15.03 7.03 6.52
C VAL A 184 -13.60 6.65 6.92
#